data_5a44a295cb2a13f710da374f9490b03c
#
_entry.id   5a44a295cb2a13f710da374f9490b03c
#
_cell.length_a   1.000
_cell.length_b   1.000
_cell.length_c   1.000
_cell.angle_alpha   90.00
_cell.angle_beta   90.00
_cell.angle_gamma   90.00
#
_symmetry.space_group_name_H-M   'P 1'
#
loop_
_entity.id
_entity.type
_entity.pdbx_description
1 polymer ?
#
loop_
_entity_poly.entity_id
_entity_poly.type
_entity_poly.pdbx_seq_one_letter_code
_entity_poly.pdbx_strand_id
1 'polypeptide(L)'
;LDPIRHKHTEDVWLPSANVNFEISDTFMIRSAIYRAMSRFNPEFMGAGRDFGNIDDDFDYETREEALQGELSSASGGNPYIEPFLSWNADVSFEWYLSDDTAISTALYYKRFEAEVMSQAQQERLTIDGVDVLVDVRKPVVTSDTSGLWGFELTASHVFSTLPQPFDGLGFKVSWNHTDTDFETQDPIYGDQILDDGTVLPGMAELIPASIYGQSDDVASLQLFWDIGSLNLSVFWKHRSEYFQPNDGGARVHRWFDDTSYLDFSASYRFNSMWRVRFTAQNLTDEAQWGQRGLRHDAPTLWNSSGIRYELGVTFNWD
;
A
#
# COMPACT_ATOMS: atom_id res chain seq x y z
N LEU A 1 -11.80 36.51 -6.52
CA LEU A 1 -12.11 35.11 -6.16
C LEU A 1 -12.96 35.13 -4.90
N ASP A 2 -14.24 34.80 -5.01
CA ASP A 2 -15.11 34.67 -3.85
C ASP A 2 -14.86 33.32 -3.19
N PRO A 3 -14.71 33.25 -1.85
CA PRO A 3 -14.47 32.00 -1.15
C PRO A 3 -15.72 31.13 -1.21
N ILE A 4 -15.59 29.95 -1.80
CA ILE A 4 -16.64 28.93 -1.79
C ILE A 4 -16.61 28.23 -0.43
N ARG A 5 -17.75 28.21 0.27
CA ARG A 5 -17.88 27.49 1.57
C ARG A 5 -18.91 26.39 1.43
N HIS A 6 -18.46 25.17 1.64
CA HIS A 6 -19.34 24.02 1.79
C HIS A 6 -19.31 23.53 3.25
N LYS A 7 -20.46 23.15 3.75
CA LYS A 7 -20.59 22.51 5.06
C LYS A 7 -21.32 21.20 4.85
N HIS A 8 -20.61 20.12 5.17
CA HIS A 8 -21.17 18.78 5.20
C HIS A 8 -21.00 18.21 6.61
N THR A 9 -22.00 17.50 7.11
CA THR A 9 -21.98 16.87 8.43
C THR A 9 -22.54 15.48 8.29
N GLU A 10 -21.81 14.52 8.81
CA GLU A 10 -22.17 13.10 8.81
C GLU A 10 -22.12 12.55 10.22
N ASP A 11 -23.10 11.72 10.53
CA ASP A 11 -23.15 10.97 11.78
C ASP A 11 -22.78 9.51 11.47
N VAL A 12 -21.62 9.06 11.96
CA VAL A 12 -21.11 7.71 11.73
C VAL A 12 -21.05 6.95 13.04
N TRP A 13 -21.68 5.77 13.06
CA TRP A 13 -21.61 4.88 14.21
C TRP A 13 -20.46 3.88 14.04
N LEU A 14 -19.54 3.85 15.03
CA LEU A 14 -18.31 3.06 15.03
C LEU A 14 -18.25 2.15 16.26
N PRO A 15 -19.05 1.07 16.31
CA PRO A 15 -19.02 0.14 17.43
C PRO A 15 -17.71 -0.64 17.45
N SER A 16 -17.25 -1.01 18.66
CA SER A 16 -16.12 -1.89 18.86
C SER A 16 -16.32 -2.78 20.09
N ALA A 17 -15.85 -4.00 20.00
CA ALA A 17 -15.78 -4.93 21.12
C ALA A 17 -14.44 -5.67 21.06
N ASN A 18 -13.76 -5.75 22.21
CA ASN A 18 -12.49 -6.44 22.37
C ASN A 18 -12.58 -7.40 23.55
N VAL A 19 -12.03 -8.60 23.37
CA VAL A 19 -12.00 -9.61 24.42
C VAL A 19 -10.61 -10.22 24.49
N ASN A 20 -10.06 -10.31 25.70
CA ASN A 20 -8.79 -10.95 26.00
C ASN A 20 -9.06 -12.11 26.94
N PHE A 21 -8.59 -13.30 26.56
CA PHE A 21 -8.65 -14.52 27.37
C PHE A 21 -7.23 -14.96 27.73
N GLU A 22 -6.88 -14.90 29.00
CA GLU A 22 -5.70 -15.51 29.55
C GLU A 22 -6.05 -16.97 29.88
N ILE A 23 -5.66 -17.90 28.99
CA ILE A 23 -5.93 -19.34 29.17
C ILE A 23 -4.97 -19.91 30.23
N SER A 24 -3.74 -19.41 30.22
CA SER A 24 -2.71 -19.73 31.21
C SER A 24 -1.70 -18.57 31.29
N ASP A 25 -0.76 -18.64 32.23
CA ASP A 25 0.33 -17.64 32.36
C ASP A 25 1.18 -17.52 31.07
N THR A 26 1.12 -18.52 30.19
CA THR A 26 1.93 -18.59 28.97
C THR A 26 1.11 -18.53 27.69
N PHE A 27 -0.21 -18.57 27.75
CA PHE A 27 -1.05 -18.61 26.57
C PHE A 27 -2.24 -17.64 26.66
N MET A 28 -2.35 -16.76 25.68
CA MET A 28 -3.38 -15.75 25.59
C MET A 28 -4.07 -15.76 24.22
N ILE A 29 -5.38 -15.50 24.23
CA ILE A 29 -6.18 -15.27 23.03
C ILE A 29 -6.74 -13.86 23.11
N ARG A 30 -6.58 -13.11 22.04
CA ARG A 30 -7.21 -11.80 21.89
C ARG A 30 -8.13 -11.80 20.69
N SER A 31 -9.27 -11.17 20.81
CA SER A 31 -10.20 -11.00 19.69
C SER A 31 -10.80 -9.61 19.69
N ALA A 32 -11.06 -9.11 18.51
CA ALA A 32 -11.71 -7.82 18.29
C ALA A 32 -12.69 -7.91 17.13
N ILE A 33 -13.78 -7.15 17.25
CA ILE A 33 -14.68 -6.82 16.15
C ILE A 33 -14.98 -5.32 16.23
N TYR A 34 -14.82 -4.61 15.13
CA TYR A 34 -15.03 -3.17 15.13
C TYR A 34 -15.34 -2.63 13.75
N ARG A 35 -16.07 -1.52 13.73
CA ARG A 35 -16.25 -0.71 12.53
C ARG A 35 -15.27 0.44 12.55
N ALA A 36 -14.51 0.61 11.48
CA ALA A 36 -13.52 1.66 11.32
C ALA A 36 -13.96 2.66 10.26
N MET A 37 -13.43 3.87 10.35
CA MET A 37 -13.64 4.95 9.41
C MET A 37 -12.30 5.58 9.03
N SER A 38 -12.11 5.83 7.73
CA SER A 38 -11.02 6.65 7.21
C SER A 38 -11.59 7.83 6.43
N ARG A 39 -11.10 9.03 6.71
CA ARG A 39 -11.46 10.23 5.94
C ARG A 39 -10.45 10.48 4.84
N PHE A 40 -10.93 11.03 3.75
CA PHE A 40 -10.09 11.44 2.63
C PHE A 40 -9.23 12.64 2.99
N ASN A 41 -8.12 12.80 2.27
CA ASN A 41 -7.33 14.02 2.34
C ASN A 41 -8.20 15.24 1.99
N PRO A 42 -7.98 16.40 2.64
CA PRO A 42 -8.74 17.61 2.37
C PRO A 42 -8.71 18.06 0.90
N GLU A 43 -7.66 17.72 0.15
CA GLU A 43 -7.56 17.99 -1.29
C GLU A 43 -8.66 17.32 -2.11
N PHE A 44 -9.05 16.08 -1.75
CA PHE A 44 -10.17 15.38 -2.40
C PHE A 44 -11.53 15.97 -2.04
N MET A 45 -11.60 16.78 -1.01
CA MET A 45 -12.82 17.44 -0.53
C MET A 45 -12.93 18.90 -1.03
N GLY A 46 -11.94 19.39 -1.75
CA GLY A 46 -11.94 20.75 -2.28
C GLY A 46 -13.10 21.01 -3.23
N ALA A 47 -13.75 22.18 -3.13
CA ALA A 47 -14.83 22.58 -4.04
C ALA A 47 -14.32 23.24 -5.34
N GLY A 48 -13.02 23.49 -5.44
CA GLY A 48 -12.40 24.08 -6.63
C GLY A 48 -12.53 23.20 -7.86
N ARG A 49 -12.46 23.82 -9.04
CA ARG A 49 -12.39 23.14 -10.32
C ARG A 49 -11.15 23.60 -11.04
N ASP A 50 -10.39 22.64 -11.57
CA ASP A 50 -9.21 22.88 -12.39
C ASP A 50 -9.54 22.48 -13.83
N PHE A 51 -9.52 23.45 -14.72
CA PHE A 51 -9.85 23.28 -16.14
C PHE A 51 -8.62 22.93 -17.00
N GLY A 52 -7.45 22.81 -16.39
CA GLY A 52 -6.21 22.58 -17.14
C GLY A 52 -5.76 23.81 -17.94
N ASN A 53 -4.99 23.56 -18.98
CA ASN A 53 -4.53 24.62 -19.89
C ASN A 53 -5.61 24.91 -20.91
N ILE A 54 -5.96 26.19 -21.04
CA ILE A 54 -6.79 26.71 -22.12
C ILE A 54 -5.93 26.74 -23.40
N ASP A 55 -6.47 26.22 -24.51
CA ASP A 55 -5.78 26.20 -25.79
C ASP A 55 -6.14 27.49 -26.55
N ASP A 56 -5.17 28.38 -26.77
CA ASP A 56 -5.35 29.67 -27.43
C ASP A 56 -5.46 29.56 -28.97
N ASP A 57 -5.37 28.33 -29.53
CA ASP A 57 -5.32 28.11 -30.99
C ASP A 57 -6.71 27.99 -31.66
N PHE A 58 -7.81 28.10 -30.91
CA PHE A 58 -9.15 28.02 -31.45
C PHE A 58 -9.78 29.41 -31.64
N ASP A 59 -10.26 29.69 -32.88
CA ASP A 59 -11.06 30.84 -33.20
C ASP A 59 -12.55 30.56 -32.91
N TYR A 60 -13.08 31.15 -31.85
CA TYR A 60 -14.50 31.08 -31.51
C TYR A 60 -15.23 32.36 -31.97
N GLU A 61 -16.45 32.19 -32.50
CA GLU A 61 -17.25 33.33 -32.97
C GLU A 61 -17.89 34.11 -31.82
N THR A 62 -18.17 33.41 -30.70
CA THR A 62 -18.79 34.03 -29.53
C THR A 62 -18.06 33.65 -28.25
N ARG A 63 -18.17 34.50 -27.23
CA ARG A 63 -17.64 34.21 -25.88
C ARG A 63 -18.28 32.96 -25.28
N GLU A 64 -19.54 32.71 -25.54
CA GLU A 64 -20.28 31.56 -25.04
C GLU A 64 -19.73 30.26 -25.63
N GLU A 65 -19.45 30.22 -26.92
CA GLU A 65 -18.79 29.12 -27.60
C GLU A 65 -17.38 28.89 -27.07
N ALA A 66 -16.61 29.95 -26.87
CA ALA A 66 -15.27 29.85 -26.29
C ALA A 66 -15.30 29.25 -24.90
N LEU A 67 -16.17 29.72 -24.02
CA LEU A 67 -16.29 29.17 -22.67
C LEU A 67 -16.78 27.72 -22.69
N GLN A 68 -17.72 27.34 -23.54
CA GLN A 68 -18.22 25.97 -23.64
C GLN A 68 -17.18 25.03 -24.27
N GLY A 69 -16.39 25.46 -25.22
CA GLY A 69 -15.33 24.70 -25.84
C GLY A 69 -14.16 24.46 -24.90
N GLU A 70 -13.60 25.54 -24.36
CA GLU A 70 -12.39 25.50 -23.52
C GLU A 70 -12.65 24.91 -22.13
N LEU A 71 -13.85 25.09 -21.58
CA LEU A 71 -14.18 24.71 -20.23
C LEU A 71 -15.11 23.48 -20.16
N SER A 72 -15.12 22.66 -21.21
CA SER A 72 -15.98 21.48 -21.29
C SER A 72 -15.60 20.36 -20.31
N SER A 73 -14.35 20.35 -19.85
CA SER A 73 -13.85 19.35 -18.89
C SER A 73 -13.05 19.99 -17.77
N ALA A 74 -13.17 19.43 -16.58
CA ALA A 74 -12.41 19.86 -15.41
C ALA A 74 -12.09 18.69 -14.48
N SER A 75 -11.11 18.89 -13.61
CA SER A 75 -10.90 18.05 -12.44
C SER A 75 -11.21 18.83 -11.16
N GLY A 76 -11.54 18.11 -10.09
CA GLY A 76 -11.80 18.74 -8.82
C GLY A 76 -12.08 17.77 -7.69
N GLY A 77 -12.17 18.30 -6.48
CA GLY A 77 -12.59 17.52 -5.33
C GLY A 77 -14.10 17.40 -5.21
N ASN A 78 -14.52 16.57 -4.25
CA ASN A 78 -15.92 16.38 -3.91
C ASN A 78 -16.14 16.73 -2.42
N PRO A 79 -16.70 17.91 -2.10
CA PRO A 79 -16.93 18.32 -0.71
C PRO A 79 -17.98 17.47 0.02
N TYR A 80 -18.69 16.62 -0.69
CA TYR A 80 -19.72 15.71 -0.16
C TYR A 80 -19.27 14.25 -0.18
N ILE A 81 -17.96 13.98 -0.35
CA ILE A 81 -17.45 12.62 -0.36
C ILE A 81 -17.62 12.01 1.04
N GLU A 82 -18.30 10.86 1.09
CA GLU A 82 -18.52 10.12 2.33
C GLU A 82 -17.22 9.45 2.79
N PRO A 83 -17.01 9.27 4.10
CA PRO A 83 -15.83 8.59 4.62
C PRO A 83 -15.82 7.12 4.21
N PHE A 84 -14.64 6.57 4.11
CA PHE A 84 -14.43 5.16 3.85
C PHE A 84 -14.67 4.35 5.14
N LEU A 85 -15.53 3.36 5.07
CA LEU A 85 -15.95 2.56 6.22
C LEU A 85 -15.58 1.10 6.03
N SER A 86 -15.23 0.41 7.12
CA SER A 86 -14.96 -1.02 7.09
C SER A 86 -15.40 -1.73 8.37
N TRP A 87 -15.87 -2.97 8.24
CA TRP A 87 -15.98 -3.91 9.33
C TRP A 87 -14.72 -4.75 9.42
N ASN A 88 -14.23 -4.94 10.64
CA ASN A 88 -12.99 -5.66 10.90
C ASN A 88 -13.24 -6.68 12.00
N ALA A 89 -12.65 -7.86 11.85
CA ALA A 89 -12.64 -8.92 12.84
C ALA A 89 -11.25 -9.52 12.92
N ASP A 90 -10.69 -9.61 14.13
CA ASP A 90 -9.35 -10.08 14.40
C ASP A 90 -9.38 -11.12 15.53
N VAL A 91 -8.57 -12.16 15.42
CA VAL A 91 -8.25 -13.06 16.52
C VAL A 91 -6.77 -13.39 16.52
N SER A 92 -6.12 -13.26 17.66
CA SER A 92 -4.72 -13.64 17.85
C SER A 92 -4.53 -14.66 18.95
N PHE A 93 -3.51 -15.50 18.77
CA PHE A 93 -3.07 -16.51 19.70
C PHE A 93 -1.61 -16.23 20.02
N GLU A 94 -1.31 -15.98 21.28
CA GLU A 94 0.03 -15.64 21.75
C GLU A 94 0.49 -16.71 22.74
N TRP A 95 1.60 -17.37 22.43
CA TRP A 95 2.14 -18.45 23.24
C TRP A 95 3.58 -18.17 23.64
N TYR A 96 3.80 -17.91 24.91
CA TYR A 96 5.09 -17.67 25.56
C TYR A 96 5.56 -18.95 26.22
N LEU A 97 6.09 -19.89 25.42
CA LEU A 97 6.48 -21.23 25.86
C LEU A 97 7.56 -21.23 26.92
N SER A 98 8.48 -20.28 26.88
CA SER A 98 9.55 -20.03 27.82
C SER A 98 10.12 -18.64 27.63
N ASP A 99 11.10 -18.25 28.47
CA ASP A 99 11.85 -17.00 28.28
C ASP A 99 12.58 -16.94 26.93
N ASP A 100 12.86 -18.11 26.36
CA ASP A 100 13.57 -18.25 25.08
C ASP A 100 12.65 -18.38 23.87
N THR A 101 11.35 -18.68 24.06
CA THR A 101 10.46 -19.06 22.96
C THR A 101 9.12 -18.32 23.02
N ALA A 102 8.82 -17.59 21.96
CA ALA A 102 7.51 -16.98 21.76
C ALA A 102 6.99 -17.30 20.35
N ILE A 103 5.70 -17.61 20.26
CA ILE A 103 4.97 -17.82 19.01
C ILE A 103 3.69 -17.00 19.07
N SER A 104 3.41 -16.27 18.00
CA SER A 104 2.15 -15.54 17.86
C SER A 104 1.59 -15.76 16.46
N THR A 105 0.28 -15.98 16.38
CA THR A 105 -0.43 -16.00 15.11
C THR A 105 -1.69 -15.17 15.23
N ALA A 106 -2.05 -14.46 14.17
CA ALA A 106 -3.29 -13.70 14.07
C ALA A 106 -4.02 -14.07 12.78
N LEU A 107 -5.34 -14.12 12.85
CA LEU A 107 -6.24 -14.20 11.71
C LEU A 107 -7.04 -12.91 11.68
N TYR A 108 -7.20 -12.33 10.50
CA TYR A 108 -7.98 -11.11 10.34
C TYR A 108 -8.86 -11.17 9.11
N TYR A 109 -9.99 -10.48 9.20
CA TYR A 109 -10.91 -10.26 8.11
C TYR A 109 -11.36 -8.80 8.11
N LYS A 110 -11.35 -8.18 6.94
CA LYS A 110 -11.82 -6.81 6.74
C LYS A 110 -12.77 -6.78 5.56
N ARG A 111 -13.91 -6.13 5.73
CA ARG A 111 -14.87 -5.86 4.68
C ARG A 111 -15.05 -4.37 4.54
N PHE A 112 -14.69 -3.85 3.40
CA PHE A 112 -14.89 -2.46 3.04
C PHE A 112 -16.32 -2.27 2.54
N GLU A 113 -16.99 -1.20 2.99
CA GLU A 113 -18.39 -0.95 2.67
C GLU A 113 -18.56 -0.20 1.35
N ALA A 114 -17.46 0.33 0.80
CA ALA A 114 -17.45 1.08 -0.44
C ALA A 114 -16.05 1.15 -1.02
N GLU A 115 -15.95 1.48 -2.28
CA GLU A 115 -14.69 1.80 -2.98
C GLU A 115 -14.70 3.23 -3.46
N VAL A 116 -13.52 3.79 -3.71
CA VAL A 116 -13.36 5.14 -4.25
C VAL A 116 -12.87 5.07 -5.67
N MET A 117 -13.61 5.68 -6.55
CA MET A 117 -13.21 5.81 -7.94
C MET A 117 -13.25 7.29 -8.37
N SER A 118 -12.49 7.60 -9.41
CA SER A 118 -12.58 8.91 -10.07
C SER A 118 -13.59 8.83 -11.21
N GLN A 119 -14.67 9.56 -11.11
CA GLN A 119 -15.75 9.55 -12.09
C GLN A 119 -15.99 10.95 -12.66
N ALA A 120 -16.22 11.03 -13.97
CA ALA A 120 -16.68 12.24 -14.59
C ALA A 120 -18.20 12.40 -14.34
N GLN A 121 -18.58 13.55 -13.80
CA GLN A 121 -19.98 13.92 -13.60
C GLN A 121 -20.23 15.30 -14.24
N GLN A 122 -21.34 15.42 -14.97
CA GLN A 122 -21.70 16.67 -15.59
C GLN A 122 -22.21 17.67 -14.55
N GLU A 123 -21.57 18.82 -14.47
CA GLU A 123 -21.95 19.94 -13.60
C GLU A 123 -22.26 21.16 -14.44
N ARG A 124 -23.25 21.94 -14.01
CA ARG A 124 -23.52 23.25 -14.59
C ARG A 124 -22.83 24.33 -13.75
N LEU A 125 -21.89 25.02 -14.34
CA LEU A 125 -21.12 26.07 -13.68
C LEU A 125 -21.44 27.41 -14.35
N THR A 126 -21.67 28.46 -13.56
CA THR A 126 -21.82 29.83 -14.08
C THR A 126 -20.46 30.50 -14.04
N ILE A 127 -19.88 30.76 -15.20
CA ILE A 127 -18.55 31.36 -15.35
C ILE A 127 -18.74 32.70 -16.10
N ASP A 128 -18.35 33.79 -15.46
CA ASP A 128 -18.52 35.14 -15.98
C ASP A 128 -19.96 35.47 -16.47
N GLY A 129 -20.97 34.89 -15.81
CA GLY A 129 -22.37 35.07 -16.13
C GLY A 129 -22.90 34.17 -17.26
N VAL A 130 -22.10 33.27 -17.80
CA VAL A 130 -22.49 32.25 -18.78
C VAL A 130 -22.59 30.87 -18.09
N ASP A 131 -23.67 30.17 -18.35
CA ASP A 131 -23.85 28.80 -17.87
C ASP A 131 -23.18 27.80 -18.79
N VAL A 132 -22.15 27.11 -18.27
CA VAL A 132 -21.35 26.12 -18.99
C VAL A 132 -21.62 24.74 -18.42
N LEU A 133 -21.79 23.74 -19.28
CA LEU A 133 -21.87 22.35 -18.90
C LEU A 133 -20.45 21.75 -18.92
N VAL A 134 -20.00 21.26 -17.78
CA VAL A 134 -18.63 20.81 -17.60
C VAL A 134 -18.63 19.36 -17.11
N ASP A 135 -17.87 18.51 -17.77
CA ASP A 135 -17.62 17.14 -17.30
C ASP A 135 -16.52 17.18 -16.25
N VAL A 136 -16.93 17.20 -14.99
CA VAL A 136 -16.01 17.29 -13.85
C VAL A 136 -15.60 15.90 -13.38
N ARG A 137 -14.33 15.58 -13.51
CA ARG A 137 -13.75 14.37 -12.93
C ARG A 137 -13.44 14.59 -11.46
N LYS A 138 -14.13 13.85 -10.61
CA LYS A 138 -13.99 13.97 -9.14
C LYS A 138 -14.07 12.62 -8.45
N PRO A 139 -13.52 12.50 -7.23
CA PRO A 139 -13.66 11.29 -6.45
C PRO A 139 -15.10 11.08 -6.02
N VAL A 140 -15.58 9.86 -6.18
CA VAL A 140 -16.90 9.40 -5.70
C VAL A 140 -16.72 8.09 -4.95
N VAL A 141 -17.61 7.85 -3.99
CA VAL A 141 -17.69 6.59 -3.27
C VAL A 141 -18.73 5.73 -3.97
N THR A 142 -18.37 4.48 -4.29
CA THR A 142 -19.28 3.52 -4.91
C THR A 142 -19.95 2.67 -3.83
N SER A 143 -20.98 1.92 -4.20
CA SER A 143 -21.62 0.94 -3.32
C SER A 143 -20.97 -0.44 -3.40
N ASP A 144 -19.93 -0.59 -4.18
CA ASP A 144 -19.24 -1.87 -4.35
C ASP A 144 -18.48 -2.20 -3.07
N THR A 145 -18.55 -3.44 -2.65
CA THR A 145 -17.92 -3.91 -1.43
C THR A 145 -16.84 -4.91 -1.76
N SER A 146 -15.68 -4.69 -1.20
CA SER A 146 -14.57 -5.61 -1.29
C SER A 146 -14.08 -6.04 0.09
N GLY A 147 -13.36 -7.12 0.15
CA GLY A 147 -12.86 -7.66 1.38
C GLY A 147 -11.43 -8.14 1.28
N LEU A 148 -10.84 -8.33 2.42
CA LEU A 148 -9.58 -9.04 2.56
C LEU A 148 -9.61 -9.92 3.79
N TRP A 149 -8.93 -11.03 3.72
CA TRP A 149 -8.61 -11.85 4.87
C TRP A 149 -7.12 -12.21 4.85
N GLY A 150 -6.60 -12.55 5.99
CA GLY A 150 -5.22 -12.98 6.04
C GLY A 150 -4.85 -13.53 7.39
N PHE A 151 -3.60 -13.98 7.46
CA PHE A 151 -3.01 -14.39 8.71
C PHE A 151 -1.59 -13.84 8.86
N GLU A 152 -1.19 -13.69 10.11
CA GLU A 152 0.16 -13.33 10.51
C GLU A 152 0.72 -14.43 11.41
N LEU A 153 1.95 -14.82 11.17
CA LEU A 153 2.71 -15.74 12.01
C LEU A 153 4.02 -15.08 12.40
N THR A 154 4.32 -15.07 13.70
CA THR A 154 5.64 -14.72 14.20
C THR A 154 6.12 -15.80 15.16
N ALA A 155 7.39 -16.16 15.08
CA ALA A 155 8.02 -17.04 16.05
C ALA A 155 9.46 -16.60 16.31
N SER A 156 9.90 -16.75 17.56
CA SER A 156 11.28 -16.52 17.94
C SER A 156 11.73 -17.57 18.94
N HIS A 157 12.99 -17.97 18.81
CA HIS A 157 13.60 -18.90 19.74
C HIS A 157 15.10 -18.64 19.89
N VAL A 158 15.60 -18.80 21.12
CA VAL A 158 17.02 -18.81 21.46
C VAL A 158 17.38 -20.21 21.98
N PHE A 159 18.40 -20.82 21.43
CA PHE A 159 18.84 -22.19 21.82
C PHE A 159 19.71 -22.13 23.07
N SER A 160 19.24 -21.50 24.15
CA SER A 160 19.99 -21.28 25.41
C SER A 160 20.45 -22.59 26.11
N THR A 161 19.82 -23.72 25.78
CA THR A 161 20.16 -25.05 26.32
C THR A 161 21.32 -25.73 25.60
N LEU A 162 21.80 -25.18 24.49
CA LEU A 162 22.96 -25.72 23.80
C LEU A 162 24.24 -25.42 24.56
N PRO A 163 25.30 -26.29 24.43
CA PRO A 163 26.58 -25.99 25.02
C PRO A 163 27.25 -24.77 24.38
N GLN A 164 28.03 -24.04 25.18
CA GLN A 164 28.83 -22.93 24.66
C GLN A 164 29.76 -23.39 23.52
N PRO A 165 29.92 -22.58 22.45
CA PRO A 165 29.42 -21.26 22.26
C PRO A 165 28.05 -21.14 21.55
N PHE A 166 27.30 -22.23 21.40
CA PHE A 166 26.08 -22.32 20.61
C PHE A 166 24.81 -21.91 21.38
N ASP A 167 24.92 -21.64 22.69
CA ASP A 167 23.85 -21.18 23.57
C ASP A 167 23.28 -19.78 23.18
N GLY A 168 23.98 -19.02 22.34
CA GLY A 168 23.53 -17.78 21.80
C GLY A 168 22.95 -17.84 20.36
N LEU A 169 22.79 -19.06 19.80
CA LEU A 169 22.08 -19.22 18.52
C LEU A 169 20.59 -18.97 18.70
N GLY A 170 19.98 -18.38 17.67
CA GLY A 170 18.55 -18.17 17.67
C GLY A 170 18.01 -17.80 16.30
N PHE A 171 16.70 -17.76 16.23
CA PHE A 171 15.99 -17.31 15.02
C PHE A 171 14.79 -16.42 15.38
N LYS A 172 14.39 -15.58 14.41
CA LYS A 172 13.10 -14.89 14.35
C LYS A 172 12.54 -15.08 12.96
N VAL A 173 11.28 -15.47 12.89
CA VAL A 173 10.54 -15.61 11.63
C VAL A 173 9.26 -14.79 11.72
N SER A 174 8.89 -14.14 10.63
CA SER A 174 7.55 -13.59 10.45
C SER A 174 7.06 -13.92 9.05
N TRP A 175 5.77 -14.19 8.95
CA TRP A 175 5.08 -14.39 7.69
C TRP A 175 3.69 -13.78 7.79
N ASN A 176 3.35 -12.97 6.80
CA ASN A 176 2.01 -12.43 6.59
C ASN A 176 1.52 -12.94 5.24
N HIS A 177 0.30 -13.44 5.22
CA HIS A 177 -0.43 -13.76 3.99
C HIS A 177 -1.75 -13.02 3.99
N THR A 178 -2.07 -12.37 2.88
CA THR A 178 -3.31 -11.62 2.67
C THR A 178 -3.89 -11.98 1.32
N ASP A 179 -5.15 -12.35 1.29
CA ASP A 179 -5.92 -12.56 0.07
C ASP A 179 -7.06 -11.54 0.00
N THR A 180 -7.39 -11.07 -1.19
CA THR A 180 -8.35 -9.98 -1.40
C THR A 180 -9.20 -10.23 -2.65
N ASP A 181 -10.46 -9.79 -2.61
CA ASP A 181 -11.38 -9.82 -3.74
C ASP A 181 -11.48 -8.45 -4.46
N PHE A 182 -10.47 -7.59 -4.27
CA PHE A 182 -10.40 -6.32 -4.99
C PHE A 182 -10.22 -6.55 -6.49
N GLU A 183 -10.94 -5.75 -7.27
CA GLU A 183 -10.81 -5.72 -8.72
C GLU A 183 -10.50 -4.29 -9.17
N THR A 184 -9.77 -4.15 -10.26
CA THR A 184 -9.51 -2.87 -10.90
C THR A 184 -9.85 -2.92 -12.37
N GLN A 185 -10.27 -1.78 -12.91
CA GLN A 185 -10.52 -1.65 -14.34
C GLN A 185 -9.22 -1.34 -15.07
N ASP A 186 -8.86 -2.16 -16.06
CA ASP A 186 -7.72 -1.86 -16.92
C ASP A 186 -8.12 -0.84 -18.01
N PRO A 187 -7.59 0.39 -17.96
CA PRO A 187 -7.92 1.42 -18.92
C PRO A 187 -7.29 1.21 -20.31
N ILE A 188 -6.43 0.21 -20.50
CA ILE A 188 -5.81 -0.06 -21.81
C ILE A 188 -6.83 -0.62 -22.81
N TYR A 189 -7.86 -1.27 -22.31
CA TYR A 189 -8.91 -1.85 -23.14
C TYR A 189 -10.09 -0.90 -23.37
N GLY A 190 -9.88 0.40 -23.23
CA GLY A 190 -10.82 1.41 -23.74
C GLY A 190 -10.96 1.35 -25.26
N ASP A 191 -11.99 1.95 -25.82
CA ASP A 191 -12.23 2.00 -27.26
C ASP A 191 -10.96 2.37 -28.02
N GLN A 192 -10.52 1.50 -28.93
CA GLN A 192 -9.41 1.76 -29.83
C GLN A 192 -9.97 2.34 -31.13
N ILE A 193 -9.53 3.53 -31.49
CA ILE A 193 -9.84 4.14 -32.79
C ILE A 193 -8.67 3.77 -33.73
N LEU A 194 -8.97 2.97 -34.73
CA LEU A 194 -7.99 2.63 -35.79
C LEU A 194 -7.78 3.84 -36.75
N ASP A 195 -6.69 3.81 -37.51
CA ASP A 195 -6.33 4.88 -38.46
C ASP A 195 -7.41 5.14 -39.53
N ASP A 196 -8.27 4.17 -39.80
CA ASP A 196 -9.39 4.28 -40.73
C ASP A 196 -10.69 4.83 -40.05
N GLY A 197 -10.61 5.21 -38.78
CA GLY A 197 -11.74 5.68 -37.99
C GLY A 197 -12.65 4.57 -37.42
N THR A 198 -12.31 3.31 -37.61
CA THR A 198 -13.06 2.21 -37.01
C THR A 198 -12.86 2.21 -35.49
N VAL A 199 -13.95 2.23 -34.75
CA VAL A 199 -13.94 2.10 -33.29
C VAL A 199 -14.05 0.61 -32.92
N LEU A 200 -12.97 0.07 -32.35
CA LEU A 200 -13.03 -1.22 -31.69
C LEU A 200 -13.49 -0.96 -30.24
N PRO A 201 -14.69 -1.43 -29.87
CA PRO A 201 -15.15 -1.23 -28.49
C PRO A 201 -14.17 -1.87 -27.51
N GLY A 202 -13.67 -1.07 -26.60
CA GLY A 202 -12.83 -1.55 -25.52
C GLY A 202 -13.62 -2.47 -24.61
N MET A 203 -13.05 -3.58 -24.27
CA MET A 203 -13.54 -4.39 -23.18
C MET A 203 -12.85 -3.87 -21.90
N ALA A 204 -13.53 -2.99 -21.18
CA ALA A 204 -13.14 -2.64 -19.83
C ALA A 204 -13.36 -3.88 -18.95
N GLU A 205 -12.40 -4.79 -18.95
CA GLU A 205 -12.43 -5.97 -18.12
C GLU A 205 -11.98 -5.60 -16.72
N LEU A 206 -12.79 -5.97 -15.72
CA LEU A 206 -12.35 -5.93 -14.32
C LEU A 206 -11.37 -7.07 -14.12
N ILE A 207 -10.21 -6.76 -13.57
CA ILE A 207 -9.18 -7.74 -13.27
C ILE A 207 -8.99 -7.83 -11.77
N PRO A 208 -8.68 -9.03 -11.26
CA PRO A 208 -8.25 -9.17 -9.88
C PRO A 208 -7.04 -8.26 -9.62
N ALA A 209 -7.10 -7.51 -8.56
CA ALA A 209 -6.01 -6.64 -8.12
C ALA A 209 -5.93 -6.69 -6.60
N SER A 210 -4.71 -6.59 -6.07
CA SER A 210 -4.54 -6.35 -4.64
C SER A 210 -4.80 -4.88 -4.33
N ILE A 211 -4.96 -4.57 -3.04
CA ILE A 211 -4.90 -3.18 -2.58
C ILE A 211 -3.55 -2.60 -3.01
N TYR A 212 -3.57 -1.34 -3.40
CA TYR A 212 -2.37 -0.59 -3.80
C TYR A 212 -1.16 -0.84 -2.90
N GLY A 213 -0.09 -1.37 -3.50
CA GLY A 213 1.17 -1.63 -2.81
C GLY A 213 1.16 -2.81 -1.86
N GLN A 214 0.08 -3.60 -1.80
CA GLN A 214 -0.01 -4.79 -0.97
C GLN A 214 0.41 -6.02 -1.75
N SER A 215 1.26 -6.83 -1.14
CA SER A 215 1.63 -8.17 -1.62
C SER A 215 0.84 -9.22 -0.86
N ASP A 216 0.53 -10.32 -1.51
CA ASP A 216 -0.17 -11.43 -0.86
C ASP A 216 0.70 -12.08 0.21
N ASP A 217 1.99 -12.23 -0.06
CA ASP A 217 2.94 -12.83 0.86
C ASP A 217 4.09 -11.88 1.20
N VAL A 218 4.32 -11.67 2.50
CA VAL A 218 5.50 -10.99 3.02
C VAL A 218 6.12 -11.85 4.12
N ALA A 219 7.37 -12.27 3.95
CA ALA A 219 8.06 -13.11 4.91
C ALA A 219 9.43 -12.56 5.29
N SER A 220 9.87 -12.84 6.50
CA SER A 220 11.24 -12.58 6.92
C SER A 220 11.76 -13.67 7.84
N LEU A 221 13.06 -13.94 7.73
CA LEU A 221 13.79 -14.85 8.59
C LEU A 221 15.10 -14.18 9.01
N GLN A 222 15.29 -14.09 10.32
CA GLN A 222 16.57 -13.72 10.91
C GLN A 222 17.14 -14.92 11.63
N LEU A 223 18.36 -15.31 11.27
CA LEU A 223 19.20 -16.20 12.05
C LEU A 223 20.27 -15.37 12.74
N PHE A 224 20.49 -15.57 14.02
CA PHE A 224 21.51 -14.85 14.76
C PHE A 224 22.30 -15.76 15.67
N TRP A 225 23.52 -15.31 15.99
CA TRP A 225 24.40 -16.00 16.90
C TRP A 225 25.18 -14.99 17.74
N ASP A 226 24.89 -14.99 19.03
CA ASP A 226 25.53 -14.15 20.04
C ASP A 226 26.62 -14.94 20.78
N ILE A 227 27.89 -14.58 20.57
CA ILE A 227 29.04 -15.25 21.18
C ILE A 227 29.81 -14.23 22.00
N GLY A 228 29.40 -14.02 23.24
CA GLY A 228 30.05 -13.05 24.12
C GLY A 228 30.07 -11.63 23.55
N SER A 229 31.23 -11.22 23.00
CA SER A 229 31.36 -9.89 22.38
C SER A 229 31.06 -9.85 20.88
N LEU A 230 30.89 -11.00 20.24
CA LEU A 230 30.59 -11.14 18.82
C LEU A 230 29.11 -11.38 18.63
N ASN A 231 28.47 -10.61 17.76
CA ASN A 231 27.13 -10.84 17.27
C ASN A 231 27.18 -11.04 15.75
N LEU A 232 26.61 -12.12 15.27
CA LEU A 232 26.43 -12.44 13.84
C LEU A 232 24.96 -12.54 13.53
N SER A 233 24.54 -12.04 12.38
CA SER A 233 23.16 -12.25 11.92
C SER A 233 23.05 -12.28 10.40
N VAL A 234 22.17 -13.17 9.92
CA VAL A 234 21.72 -13.27 8.54
C VAL A 234 20.24 -12.94 8.53
N PHE A 235 19.84 -12.10 7.62
CA PHE A 235 18.46 -11.64 7.49
C PHE A 235 17.98 -11.82 6.06
N TRP A 236 16.98 -12.67 5.87
CA TRP A 236 16.28 -12.86 4.61
C TRP A 236 14.92 -12.19 4.66
N LYS A 237 14.54 -11.51 3.57
CA LYS A 237 13.24 -10.86 3.37
C LYS A 237 12.69 -11.28 2.04
N HIS A 238 11.44 -11.62 2.01
CA HIS A 238 10.69 -11.91 0.81
C HIS A 238 9.40 -11.07 0.76
N ARG A 239 9.07 -10.65 -0.43
CA ARG A 239 7.80 -10.00 -0.75
C ARG A 239 7.34 -10.52 -2.10
N SER A 240 6.09 -11.04 -2.19
CA SER A 240 5.50 -11.43 -3.46
C SER A 240 5.20 -10.22 -4.34
N GLU A 241 4.86 -10.45 -5.57
CA GLU A 241 4.45 -9.39 -6.50
C GLU A 241 3.34 -8.50 -5.90
N TYR A 242 3.25 -7.28 -6.38
CA TYR A 242 2.22 -6.35 -5.95
C TYR A 242 1.82 -5.37 -7.03
N PHE A 243 0.56 -4.98 -6.97
CA PHE A 243 -0.03 -3.99 -7.86
C PHE A 243 0.31 -2.57 -7.43
N GLN A 244 0.70 -1.74 -8.41
CA GLN A 244 0.88 -0.31 -8.21
C GLN A 244 0.27 0.45 -9.39
N PRO A 245 -0.86 1.17 -9.18
CA PRO A 245 -1.41 2.01 -10.22
C PRO A 245 -0.39 3.06 -10.65
N ASN A 246 -0.38 3.35 -11.93
CA ASN A 246 0.49 4.38 -12.47
C ASN A 246 -0.18 5.76 -12.30
N ASP A 247 0.36 6.61 -11.46
CA ASP A 247 -0.10 7.97 -11.21
C ASP A 247 0.47 9.01 -12.19
N GLY A 248 1.34 8.60 -13.10
CA GLY A 248 2.07 9.49 -14.01
C GLY A 248 1.43 9.74 -15.38
N GLY A 249 0.12 9.61 -15.54
CA GLY A 249 -0.59 9.89 -16.80
C GLY A 249 -0.46 8.83 -17.89
N ALA A 250 0.35 7.83 -17.74
CA ALA A 250 0.31 6.64 -18.59
C ALA A 250 -0.81 5.72 -18.09
N ARG A 251 -1.81 5.51 -18.91
CA ARG A 251 -3.04 4.75 -18.61
C ARG A 251 -2.81 3.25 -18.44
N VAL A 252 -1.76 2.85 -17.68
CA VAL A 252 -1.35 1.45 -17.62
C VAL A 252 -1.02 1.07 -16.19
N HIS A 253 -1.66 0.04 -15.71
CA HIS A 253 -1.33 -0.56 -14.43
C HIS A 253 0.07 -1.16 -14.43
N ARG A 254 0.75 -1.10 -13.29
CA ARG A 254 2.05 -1.71 -13.05
C ARG A 254 1.93 -2.82 -12.04
N TRP A 255 2.72 -3.85 -12.26
CA TRP A 255 3.00 -4.88 -11.29
C TRP A 255 4.50 -4.86 -10.99
N PHE A 256 4.83 -5.01 -9.74
CA PHE A 256 6.21 -5.25 -9.34
C PHE A 256 6.35 -6.72 -9.02
N ASP A 257 7.35 -7.36 -9.60
CA ASP A 257 7.65 -8.76 -9.38
C ASP A 257 8.04 -9.01 -7.91
N ASP A 258 8.01 -10.27 -7.52
CA ASP A 258 8.51 -10.69 -6.23
C ASP A 258 9.98 -10.32 -6.03
N THR A 259 10.36 -10.10 -4.79
CA THR A 259 11.74 -9.78 -4.42
C THR A 259 12.18 -10.57 -3.20
N SER A 260 13.47 -10.99 -3.21
CA SER A 260 14.08 -11.71 -2.10
C SER A 260 15.47 -11.17 -1.79
N TYR A 261 15.61 -10.49 -0.67
CA TYR A 261 16.87 -9.90 -0.24
C TYR A 261 17.52 -10.73 0.87
N LEU A 262 18.83 -10.89 0.79
CA LEU A 262 19.65 -11.50 1.82
C LEU A 262 20.67 -10.50 2.34
N ASP A 263 20.64 -10.22 3.64
CA ASP A 263 21.54 -9.31 4.34
C ASP A 263 22.38 -10.07 5.36
N PHE A 264 23.58 -9.61 5.60
CA PHE A 264 24.48 -10.12 6.65
C PHE A 264 24.96 -8.97 7.53
N SER A 265 25.08 -9.24 8.84
CA SER A 265 25.64 -8.31 9.80
C SER A 265 26.56 -9.03 10.79
N ALA A 266 27.70 -8.44 11.06
CA ALA A 266 28.61 -8.85 12.11
C ALA A 266 29.00 -7.66 12.96
N SER A 267 28.96 -7.79 14.28
CA SER A 267 29.48 -6.76 15.18
C SER A 267 30.34 -7.37 16.28
N TYR A 268 31.46 -6.71 16.56
CA TYR A 268 32.36 -7.12 17.62
C TYR A 268 32.62 -5.96 18.58
N ARG A 269 32.41 -6.21 19.88
CA ARG A 269 32.69 -5.27 20.96
C ARG A 269 34.04 -5.62 21.59
N PHE A 270 35.06 -4.79 21.32
CA PHE A 270 36.39 -4.99 21.89
C PHE A 270 36.42 -4.71 23.40
N ASN A 271 35.71 -3.66 23.83
CA ASN A 271 35.56 -3.25 25.22
C ASN A 271 34.33 -2.31 25.36
N SER A 272 34.17 -1.65 26.50
CA SER A 272 33.07 -0.69 26.73
C SER A 272 33.10 0.49 25.77
N MET A 273 34.27 0.90 25.28
CA MET A 273 34.48 2.08 24.43
C MET A 273 34.37 1.77 22.93
N TRP A 274 34.85 0.62 22.47
CA TRP A 274 34.99 0.31 21.05
C TRP A 274 34.11 -0.81 20.55
N ARG A 275 33.39 -0.53 19.47
CA ARG A 275 32.63 -1.52 18.71
C ARG A 275 32.90 -1.34 17.22
N VAL A 276 33.12 -2.44 16.52
CA VAL A 276 33.19 -2.48 15.04
C VAL A 276 31.98 -3.24 14.53
N ARG A 277 31.38 -2.74 13.47
CA ARG A 277 30.25 -3.37 12.77
C ARG A 277 30.56 -3.45 11.28
N PHE A 278 30.31 -4.60 10.72
CA PHE A 278 30.30 -4.84 9.28
C PHE A 278 28.87 -5.24 8.85
N THR A 279 28.39 -4.68 7.76
CA THR A 279 27.12 -5.09 7.13
C THR A 279 27.33 -5.31 5.64
N ALA A 280 26.66 -6.32 5.11
CA ALA A 280 26.55 -6.58 3.68
C ALA A 280 25.06 -6.70 3.35
N GLN A 281 24.56 -5.85 2.49
CA GLN A 281 23.17 -5.76 2.10
C GLN A 281 22.99 -6.25 0.67
N ASN A 282 21.85 -6.87 0.43
CA ASN A 282 21.49 -7.40 -0.89
C ASN A 282 22.55 -8.36 -1.45
N LEU A 283 22.97 -9.35 -0.67
CA LEU A 283 23.97 -10.35 -1.06
C LEU A 283 23.57 -11.20 -2.28
N THR A 284 22.28 -11.27 -2.58
CA THR A 284 21.73 -11.95 -3.76
C THR A 284 21.79 -11.09 -5.01
N ASP A 285 22.19 -9.81 -4.90
CA ASP A 285 22.14 -8.82 -5.99
C ASP A 285 20.75 -8.72 -6.62
N GLU A 286 19.74 -8.80 -5.76
CA GLU A 286 18.34 -8.75 -6.17
C GLU A 286 18.00 -7.40 -6.81
N ALA A 287 17.29 -7.45 -7.93
CA ALA A 287 16.79 -6.27 -8.63
C ALA A 287 15.26 -6.27 -8.63
N GLN A 288 14.69 -5.09 -8.49
CA GLN A 288 13.24 -4.92 -8.60
C GLN A 288 12.83 -4.70 -10.05
N TRP A 289 11.92 -5.51 -10.53
CA TRP A 289 11.32 -5.39 -11.84
C TRP A 289 9.91 -4.85 -11.74
N GLY A 290 9.57 -3.93 -12.63
CA GLY A 290 8.20 -3.46 -12.82
C GLY A 290 7.71 -3.87 -14.20
N GLN A 291 6.53 -4.45 -14.26
CA GLN A 291 5.91 -4.94 -15.48
C GLN A 291 4.60 -4.18 -15.74
N ARG A 292 4.17 -4.17 -16.98
CA ARG A 292 3.00 -3.42 -17.43
C ARG A 292 1.89 -4.36 -17.90
N GLY A 293 0.64 -3.97 -17.60
CA GLY A 293 -0.54 -4.62 -18.13
C GLY A 293 -0.86 -5.95 -17.49
N LEU A 294 -1.92 -6.58 -17.98
CA LEU A 294 -2.47 -7.83 -17.47
C LEU A 294 -1.60 -9.06 -17.68
N ARG A 295 -0.73 -9.03 -18.69
CA ARG A 295 0.06 -10.20 -19.07
C ARG A 295 1.41 -10.27 -18.39
N HIS A 296 1.82 -9.19 -17.67
CA HIS A 296 3.14 -9.08 -17.03
C HIS A 296 4.30 -9.37 -17.99
N ASP A 297 4.13 -9.02 -19.31
CA ASP A 297 5.07 -9.36 -20.36
C ASP A 297 5.85 -8.14 -20.91
N ALA A 298 5.55 -6.96 -20.42
CA ALA A 298 6.16 -5.71 -20.86
C ALA A 298 6.92 -5.03 -19.70
N PRO A 299 8.24 -5.26 -19.56
CA PRO A 299 9.03 -4.64 -18.51
C PRO A 299 9.04 -3.11 -18.68
N THR A 300 8.77 -2.39 -17.60
CA THR A 300 8.69 -0.92 -17.58
C THR A 300 9.73 -0.29 -16.68
N LEU A 301 10.16 -1.01 -15.66
CA LEU A 301 11.13 -0.55 -14.69
C LEU A 301 12.08 -1.67 -14.32
N TRP A 302 13.35 -1.33 -14.26
CA TRP A 302 14.38 -2.14 -13.64
C TRP A 302 15.17 -1.25 -12.68
N ASN A 303 15.21 -1.63 -11.41
CA ASN A 303 15.94 -0.91 -10.39
C ASN A 303 16.83 -1.89 -9.63
N SER A 304 18.14 -1.72 -9.72
CA SER A 304 19.13 -2.48 -8.94
C SER A 304 19.98 -1.53 -8.12
N SER A 305 20.07 -1.81 -6.84
CA SER A 305 20.97 -1.08 -5.92
C SER A 305 22.35 -1.74 -5.82
N GLY A 306 22.49 -2.95 -6.36
CA GLY A 306 23.69 -3.75 -6.21
C GLY A 306 23.91 -4.26 -4.78
N ILE A 307 25.02 -4.96 -4.57
CA ILE A 307 25.47 -5.39 -3.25
C ILE A 307 26.16 -4.20 -2.55
N ARG A 308 25.73 -3.90 -1.34
CA ARG A 308 26.30 -2.81 -0.54
C ARG A 308 27.06 -3.36 0.68
N TYR A 309 28.30 -2.90 0.86
CA TYR A 309 29.11 -3.19 2.04
C TYR A 309 29.33 -1.92 2.86
N GLU A 310 29.23 -2.06 4.18
CA GLU A 310 29.44 -0.96 5.11
C GLU A 310 30.29 -1.42 6.30
N LEU A 311 31.30 -0.64 6.67
CA LEU A 311 32.11 -0.83 7.87
C LEU A 311 31.96 0.38 8.78
N GLY A 312 31.44 0.15 9.97
CA GLY A 312 31.24 1.18 11.00
C GLY A 312 32.13 0.95 12.23
N VAL A 313 32.62 2.02 12.81
CA VAL A 313 33.34 2.01 14.10
C VAL A 313 32.62 2.95 15.04
N THR A 314 32.23 2.46 16.21
CA THR A 314 31.63 3.26 17.27
C THR A 314 32.62 3.41 18.42
N PHE A 315 32.81 4.64 18.86
CA PHE A 315 33.60 4.96 20.03
C PHE A 315 32.71 5.71 21.03
N ASN A 316 32.60 5.18 22.25
CA ASN A 316 31.93 5.81 23.38
C ASN A 316 32.98 6.15 24.45
N TRP A 317 33.04 7.38 24.89
CA TRP A 317 33.80 7.75 26.10
C TRP A 317 32.83 8.04 27.24
N ASP A 318 33.15 7.51 28.37
CA ASP A 318 32.44 7.74 29.62
C ASP A 318 32.81 9.13 30.18
#